data_7d7056aea27ac6774e4f3ca876f45187
#
_entry.id   7d7056aea27ac6774e4f3ca876f45187
#
_cell.length_a   1.000
_cell.length_b   1.000
_cell.length_c   1.000
_cell.angle_alpha   90.00
_cell.angle_beta   90.00
_cell.angle_gamma   90.00
#
_symmetry.space_group_name_H-M   'P 1'
#
loop_
_entity.id
_entity.type
_entity.pdbx_description
1 polymer ?
#
loop_
_entity_poly.entity_id
_entity_poly.type
_entity_poly.pdbx_seq_one_letter_code
_entity_poly.pdbx_strand_id
1 'polypeptide(L)'
;MVDRLCTSLAGLSLSAIRRYTALAAEREDCITLTIGEPDLPTPAPICEAAVRALAGGSTHYTANQGSASLRAKLAAYEAKTRQLDYGADEILVTAGATEAIYCALTGVLDPGDEVVIPTPAFGLYETVTRLAGAVPVYLDTARTGFQLTYEALCAAITPRTKALVLNSPNNPTGAVYTEASLAAVCRAVGDKPIFILCDDVYRGLCTRPCPDPAALPGLRERLLIAQSFSKPWAMTGWRIGYLMGSAPVIRKLTALHGHILTCAPSMLQAACETALETDTAPMRETYAKRRALVLRRLHAMGLCCPIPEGAFYAFPDIRAFGLCSEAFCLRLIAEAGVAAVPGSCFGTEGHVRISYCCGEQTLERGMDRLEAFLERLKQERRT
;
A
#
# COMPACT_ATOMS: atom_id res chain seq x y z
N MET A 1 -13.68 30.91 -8.09
CA MET A 1 -14.52 29.65 -7.99
C MET A 1 -13.78 28.58 -7.23
N VAL A 2 -12.44 28.40 -7.41
CA VAL A 2 -11.65 27.40 -6.63
C VAL A 2 -11.74 27.67 -5.13
N ASP A 3 -11.70 28.95 -4.71
CA ASP A 3 -11.79 29.37 -3.30
C ASP A 3 -13.18 29.10 -2.66
N ARG A 4 -14.14 28.64 -3.43
CA ARG A 4 -15.49 28.25 -2.96
C ARG A 4 -15.67 26.74 -2.85
N LEU A 5 -14.62 25.97 -3.15
CA LEU A 5 -14.63 24.54 -2.90
C LEU A 5 -14.63 24.27 -1.38
N CYS A 6 -15.05 23.07 -1.01
CA CYS A 6 -15.02 22.64 0.38
C CYS A 6 -13.58 22.73 0.92
N THR A 7 -13.45 23.21 2.17
CA THR A 7 -12.14 23.46 2.80
C THR A 7 -11.26 22.23 2.89
N SER A 8 -11.84 21.04 2.99
CA SER A 8 -11.10 19.77 2.99
C SER A 8 -10.39 19.48 1.66
N LEU A 9 -10.81 20.12 0.56
CA LEU A 9 -10.13 20.01 -0.74
C LEU A 9 -8.96 21.01 -0.90
N ALA A 10 -8.92 22.08 -0.12
CA ALA A 10 -7.91 23.13 -0.28
C ALA A 10 -6.47 22.63 -0.11
N GLY A 11 -6.26 21.61 0.72
CA GLY A 11 -4.95 20.98 0.93
C GLY A 11 -4.66 19.78 0.06
N LEU A 12 -5.58 19.36 -0.82
CA LEU A 12 -5.37 18.20 -1.68
C LEU A 12 -4.54 18.57 -2.91
N SER A 13 -3.48 17.83 -3.12
CA SER A 13 -2.68 17.86 -4.33
C SER A 13 -2.68 16.49 -5.00
N LEU A 14 -2.27 16.45 -6.27
CA LEU A 14 -1.99 15.18 -6.92
C LEU A 14 -0.94 14.41 -6.12
N SER A 15 -1.08 13.08 -6.10
CA SER A 15 -0.11 12.22 -5.43
C SER A 15 1.32 12.63 -5.79
N ALA A 16 2.15 12.86 -4.77
CA ALA A 16 3.55 13.23 -4.94
C ALA A 16 4.31 12.22 -5.83
N ILE A 17 3.96 10.93 -5.75
CA ILE A 17 4.51 9.88 -6.64
C ILE A 17 4.27 10.22 -8.11
N ARG A 18 3.05 10.69 -8.47
CA ARG A 18 2.71 11.07 -9.85
C ARG A 18 3.48 12.31 -10.32
N ARG A 19 3.77 13.26 -9.41
CA ARG A 19 4.61 14.42 -9.73
C ARG A 19 6.00 13.97 -10.21
N TYR A 20 6.67 13.08 -9.50
CA TYR A 20 8.00 12.59 -9.89
C TYR A 20 7.95 11.71 -11.15
N THR A 21 6.87 10.99 -11.36
CA THR A 21 6.65 10.25 -12.61
C THR A 21 6.47 11.20 -13.80
N ALA A 22 5.74 12.30 -13.63
CA ALA A 22 5.57 13.31 -14.67
C ALA A 22 6.90 14.01 -14.99
N LEU A 23 7.67 14.42 -13.97
CA LEU A 23 9.00 14.99 -14.17
C LEU A 23 9.95 14.03 -14.92
N ALA A 24 9.87 12.73 -14.63
CA ALA A 24 10.65 11.74 -15.36
C ALA A 24 10.25 11.65 -16.84
N ALA A 25 8.98 11.82 -17.17
CA ALA A 25 8.48 11.76 -18.54
C ALA A 25 8.90 12.97 -19.40
N GLU A 26 9.32 14.08 -18.78
CA GLU A 26 9.88 15.23 -19.49
C GLU A 26 11.28 14.96 -20.04
N ARG A 27 11.92 13.87 -19.62
CA ARG A 27 13.25 13.47 -20.06
C ARG A 27 13.19 12.10 -20.77
N GLU A 28 13.49 12.09 -22.07
CA GLU A 28 13.33 10.95 -22.97
C GLU A 28 14.07 9.68 -22.51
N ASP A 29 15.27 9.83 -21.91
CA ASP A 29 16.11 8.71 -21.47
C ASP A 29 15.96 8.36 -19.97
N CYS A 30 14.97 8.91 -19.26
CA CYS A 30 14.81 8.73 -17.82
C CYS A 30 14.30 7.32 -17.45
N ILE A 31 15.02 6.67 -16.56
CA ILE A 31 14.62 5.38 -15.99
C ILE A 31 13.72 5.66 -14.78
N THR A 32 12.46 5.25 -14.88
CA THR A 32 11.44 5.51 -13.85
C THR A 32 11.37 4.38 -12.84
N LEU A 33 11.79 4.64 -11.60
CA LEU A 33 11.69 3.74 -10.45
C LEU A 33 10.69 4.28 -9.41
N THR A 34 9.67 5.02 -9.87
CA THR A 34 8.69 5.70 -9.01
C THR A 34 7.41 4.91 -8.82
N ILE A 35 6.94 4.18 -9.84
CA ILE A 35 5.62 3.56 -9.86
C ILE A 35 5.66 2.19 -9.17
N GLY A 36 4.69 1.96 -8.29
CA GLY A 36 4.46 0.67 -7.65
C GLY A 36 3.40 -0.14 -8.41
N GLU A 37 3.72 -0.52 -9.64
CA GLU A 37 2.86 -1.30 -10.51
C GLU A 37 3.64 -2.46 -11.13
N PRO A 38 3.16 -3.72 -11.00
CA PRO A 38 3.78 -4.85 -11.67
C PRO A 38 3.93 -4.62 -13.16
N ASP A 39 5.14 -4.84 -13.69
CA ASP A 39 5.43 -4.84 -15.14
C ASP A 39 5.09 -6.18 -15.82
N LEU A 40 4.75 -7.17 -15.01
CA LEU A 40 4.30 -8.47 -15.48
C LEU A 40 2.84 -8.37 -15.94
N PRO A 41 2.45 -9.09 -17.00
CA PRO A 41 1.06 -9.12 -17.42
C PRO A 41 0.19 -9.87 -16.41
N THR A 42 -1.10 -9.52 -16.34
CA THR A 42 -2.10 -10.35 -15.68
C THR A 42 -2.08 -11.76 -16.30
N PRO A 43 -2.07 -12.84 -15.49
CA PRO A 43 -2.08 -14.21 -16.02
C PRO A 43 -3.22 -14.47 -17.01
N ALA A 44 -2.90 -15.13 -18.12
CA ALA A 44 -3.84 -15.35 -19.22
C ALA A 44 -5.18 -15.98 -18.81
N PRO A 45 -5.23 -16.99 -17.89
CA PRO A 45 -6.50 -17.56 -17.46
C PRO A 45 -7.47 -16.54 -16.83
N ILE A 46 -6.93 -15.53 -16.15
CA ILE A 46 -7.72 -14.45 -15.53
C ILE A 46 -8.31 -13.54 -16.63
N CYS A 47 -7.49 -13.16 -17.61
CA CYS A 47 -7.93 -12.35 -18.75
C CYS A 47 -9.03 -13.07 -19.55
N GLU A 48 -8.83 -14.35 -19.84
CA GLU A 48 -9.82 -15.18 -20.54
C GLU A 48 -11.13 -15.32 -19.75
N ALA A 49 -11.07 -15.41 -18.42
CA ALA A 49 -12.27 -15.45 -17.57
C ALA A 49 -13.07 -14.15 -17.68
N ALA A 50 -12.40 -12.98 -17.73
CA ALA A 50 -13.08 -11.71 -17.94
C ALA A 50 -13.74 -11.63 -19.32
N VAL A 51 -13.06 -12.08 -20.38
CA VAL A 51 -13.61 -12.14 -21.75
C VAL A 51 -14.84 -13.06 -21.79
N ARG A 52 -14.76 -14.25 -21.19
CA ARG A 52 -15.91 -15.17 -21.11
C ARG A 52 -17.07 -14.57 -20.33
N ALA A 53 -16.81 -13.89 -19.22
CA ALA A 53 -17.86 -13.25 -18.42
C ALA A 53 -18.55 -12.13 -19.21
N LEU A 54 -17.79 -11.30 -19.93
CA LEU A 54 -18.33 -10.25 -20.78
C LEU A 54 -19.19 -10.83 -21.92
N ALA A 55 -18.66 -11.84 -22.63
CA ALA A 55 -19.38 -12.54 -23.70
C ALA A 55 -20.62 -13.28 -23.20
N GLY A 56 -20.60 -13.76 -21.94
CA GLY A 56 -21.74 -14.41 -21.27
C GLY A 56 -22.77 -13.46 -20.69
N GLY A 57 -22.64 -12.14 -20.93
CA GLY A 57 -23.62 -11.15 -20.48
C GLY A 57 -23.48 -10.65 -19.05
N SER A 58 -22.32 -10.82 -18.40
CA SER A 58 -22.03 -10.24 -17.08
C SER A 58 -21.86 -8.73 -17.15
N THR A 59 -22.91 -8.02 -17.61
CA THR A 59 -22.92 -6.57 -17.87
C THR A 59 -23.94 -5.82 -17.01
N HIS A 60 -24.61 -6.50 -16.11
CA HIS A 60 -25.62 -5.94 -15.21
C HIS A 60 -25.08 -5.81 -13.78
N TYR A 61 -25.76 -5.04 -12.95
CA TYR A 61 -25.41 -4.88 -11.55
C TYR A 61 -25.40 -6.21 -10.80
N THR A 62 -24.39 -6.40 -9.96
CA THR A 62 -24.42 -7.41 -8.89
C THR A 62 -25.08 -6.83 -7.63
N ALA A 63 -25.16 -7.59 -6.56
CA ALA A 63 -25.45 -7.05 -5.24
C ALA A 63 -24.42 -5.96 -4.88
N ASN A 64 -24.81 -4.93 -4.13
CA ASN A 64 -23.91 -3.86 -3.70
C ASN A 64 -22.66 -4.39 -2.99
N GLN A 65 -22.82 -5.43 -2.19
CA GLN A 65 -21.70 -6.08 -1.47
C GLN A 65 -20.75 -6.87 -2.39
N GLY A 66 -21.11 -7.06 -3.66
CA GLY A 66 -20.44 -7.93 -4.63
C GLY A 66 -21.17 -9.27 -4.82
N SER A 67 -20.77 -10.03 -5.84
CA SER A 67 -21.40 -11.32 -6.16
C SER A 67 -21.24 -12.31 -4.99
N ALA A 68 -22.30 -13.08 -4.73
CA ALA A 68 -22.28 -14.08 -3.64
C ALA A 68 -21.21 -15.15 -3.87
N SER A 69 -20.98 -15.54 -5.14
CA SER A 69 -19.96 -16.52 -5.51
C SER A 69 -18.57 -16.02 -5.18
N LEU A 70 -18.21 -14.79 -5.60
CA LEU A 70 -16.88 -14.22 -5.31
C LEU A 70 -16.66 -14.08 -3.80
N ARG A 71 -17.66 -13.58 -3.06
CA ARG A 71 -17.53 -13.41 -1.61
C ARG A 71 -17.32 -14.74 -0.88
N ALA A 72 -18.02 -15.79 -1.30
CA ALA A 72 -17.82 -17.13 -0.75
C ALA A 72 -16.41 -17.68 -1.06
N LYS A 73 -15.92 -17.47 -2.30
CA LYS A 73 -14.55 -17.87 -2.67
C LYS A 73 -13.49 -17.07 -1.94
N LEU A 74 -13.70 -15.76 -1.72
CA LEU A 74 -12.80 -14.91 -0.91
C LEU A 74 -12.73 -15.43 0.53
N ALA A 75 -13.86 -15.72 1.17
CA ALA A 75 -13.89 -16.29 2.52
C ALA A 75 -13.09 -17.60 2.59
N ALA A 76 -13.31 -18.50 1.65
CA ALA A 76 -12.57 -19.76 1.57
C ALA A 76 -11.06 -19.57 1.31
N TYR A 77 -10.70 -18.58 0.47
CA TYR A 77 -9.31 -18.25 0.17
C TYR A 77 -8.58 -17.70 1.40
N GLU A 78 -9.17 -16.76 2.12
CA GLU A 78 -8.59 -16.18 3.34
C GLU A 78 -8.48 -17.22 4.47
N ALA A 79 -9.48 -18.08 4.63
CA ALA A 79 -9.43 -19.19 5.57
C ALA A 79 -8.30 -20.17 5.24
N LYS A 80 -8.15 -20.54 3.96
CA LYS A 80 -7.12 -21.48 3.50
C LYS A 80 -5.70 -20.91 3.58
N THR A 81 -5.51 -19.66 3.20
CA THR A 81 -4.17 -19.07 3.03
C THR A 81 -3.67 -18.36 4.27
N ARG A 82 -4.57 -17.84 5.11
CA ARG A 82 -4.25 -16.99 6.27
C ARG A 82 -4.89 -17.46 7.57
N GLN A 83 -5.74 -18.50 7.52
CA GLN A 83 -6.50 -18.97 8.68
C GLN A 83 -7.41 -17.91 9.29
N LEU A 84 -7.88 -16.97 8.45
CA LEU A 84 -8.84 -15.95 8.86
C LEU A 84 -10.27 -16.48 8.67
N ASP A 85 -11.02 -16.56 9.76
CA ASP A 85 -12.40 -17.04 9.76
C ASP A 85 -13.38 -15.87 9.59
N TYR A 86 -13.60 -15.48 8.32
CA TYR A 86 -14.59 -14.48 7.90
C TYR A 86 -15.62 -15.13 6.99
N GLY A 87 -16.91 -14.89 7.26
CA GLY A 87 -18.01 -15.31 6.41
C GLY A 87 -18.17 -14.43 5.16
N ALA A 88 -18.92 -14.91 4.17
CA ALA A 88 -19.19 -14.15 2.95
C ALA A 88 -19.98 -12.85 3.19
N ASP A 89 -20.72 -12.76 4.29
CA ASP A 89 -21.43 -11.55 4.73
C ASP A 89 -20.53 -10.51 5.43
N GLU A 90 -19.30 -10.91 5.75
CA GLU A 90 -18.25 -10.08 6.33
C GLU A 90 -17.27 -9.53 5.28
N ILE A 91 -17.58 -9.67 3.98
CA ILE A 91 -16.74 -9.25 2.86
C ILE A 91 -17.51 -8.31 1.95
N LEU A 92 -16.93 -7.14 1.65
CA LEU A 92 -17.40 -6.15 0.70
C LEU A 92 -16.41 -6.07 -0.48
N VAL A 93 -16.86 -6.35 -1.68
CA VAL A 93 -16.07 -6.21 -2.92
C VAL A 93 -16.09 -4.74 -3.35
N THR A 94 -14.89 -4.18 -3.62
CA THR A 94 -14.69 -2.75 -3.88
C THR A 94 -13.92 -2.50 -5.18
N ALA A 95 -13.93 -1.25 -5.66
CA ALA A 95 -13.09 -0.81 -6.80
C ALA A 95 -11.62 -0.64 -6.37
N GLY A 96 -10.98 -1.75 -6.00
CA GLY A 96 -9.64 -1.81 -5.45
C GLY A 96 -9.57 -1.43 -3.98
N ALA A 97 -8.42 -1.66 -3.36
CA ALA A 97 -8.19 -1.32 -1.95
C ALA A 97 -8.31 0.18 -1.67
N THR A 98 -8.12 1.06 -2.66
CA THR A 98 -8.30 2.51 -2.49
C THR A 98 -9.71 2.84 -2.03
N GLU A 99 -10.74 2.24 -2.65
CA GLU A 99 -12.11 2.40 -2.21
C GLU A 99 -12.38 1.69 -0.89
N ALA A 100 -11.82 0.49 -0.68
CA ALA A 100 -11.93 -0.21 0.60
C ALA A 100 -11.44 0.66 1.78
N ILE A 101 -10.28 1.29 1.64
CA ILE A 101 -9.69 2.20 2.63
C ILE A 101 -10.56 3.46 2.80
N TYR A 102 -11.04 4.01 1.68
CA TYR A 102 -11.94 5.17 1.70
C TYR A 102 -13.23 4.85 2.49
N CYS A 103 -13.92 3.76 2.14
CA CYS A 103 -15.12 3.33 2.85
C CYS A 103 -14.86 3.02 4.33
N ALA A 104 -13.74 2.36 4.64
CA ALA A 104 -13.36 2.02 6.00
C ALA A 104 -13.19 3.27 6.86
N LEU A 105 -12.33 4.21 6.44
CA LEU A 105 -12.05 5.42 7.22
C LEU A 105 -13.25 6.38 7.27
N THR A 106 -13.90 6.68 6.13
CA THR A 106 -15.06 7.58 6.13
C THR A 106 -16.26 7.01 6.85
N GLY A 107 -16.37 5.68 6.92
CA GLY A 107 -17.47 5.01 7.62
C GLY A 107 -17.31 4.92 9.14
N VAL A 108 -16.10 5.12 9.66
CA VAL A 108 -15.84 5.03 11.11
C VAL A 108 -15.51 6.38 11.76
N LEU A 109 -15.11 7.39 10.98
CA LEU A 109 -14.63 8.68 11.49
C LEU A 109 -15.73 9.72 11.54
N ASP A 110 -15.78 10.44 12.64
CA ASP A 110 -16.50 11.70 12.80
C ASP A 110 -15.51 12.89 12.74
N PRO A 111 -15.97 14.12 12.41
CA PRO A 111 -15.13 15.30 12.47
C PRO A 111 -14.50 15.50 13.86
N GLY A 112 -13.18 15.68 13.89
CA GLY A 112 -12.40 15.84 15.11
C GLY A 112 -11.85 14.55 15.72
N ASP A 113 -12.26 13.37 15.23
CA ASP A 113 -11.63 12.10 15.59
C ASP A 113 -10.15 12.06 15.16
N GLU A 114 -9.34 11.25 15.79
CA GLU A 114 -7.94 11.07 15.47
C GLU A 114 -7.67 9.70 14.84
N VAL A 115 -6.81 9.71 13.82
CA VAL A 115 -6.29 8.49 13.19
C VAL A 115 -4.78 8.41 13.40
N VAL A 116 -4.31 7.39 14.10
CA VAL A 116 -2.87 7.13 14.24
C VAL A 116 -2.35 6.49 12.95
N ILE A 117 -1.37 7.14 12.34
CA ILE A 117 -0.76 6.73 11.08
C ILE A 117 0.75 6.56 11.30
N PRO A 118 1.25 5.30 11.44
CA PRO A 118 2.69 5.06 11.46
C PRO A 118 3.35 5.52 10.17
N THR A 119 4.38 6.37 10.28
CA THR A 119 5.15 6.86 9.14
C THR A 119 6.52 6.16 9.06
N PRO A 120 7.05 5.92 7.83
CA PRO A 120 6.56 6.37 6.53
C PRO A 120 5.27 5.65 6.10
N ALA A 121 4.37 6.40 5.46
CA ALA A 121 3.04 5.93 5.11
C ALA A 121 2.60 6.33 3.70
N PHE A 122 1.73 5.52 3.10
CA PHE A 122 1.06 5.88 1.85
C PHE A 122 0.08 7.04 2.10
N GLY A 123 0.18 8.11 1.32
CA GLY A 123 -0.55 9.37 1.55
C GLY A 123 -2.08 9.28 1.50
N LEU A 124 -2.65 8.16 1.03
CA LEU A 124 -4.09 7.95 1.00
C LEU A 124 -4.71 8.01 2.40
N TYR A 125 -4.04 7.47 3.41
CA TYR A 125 -4.58 7.42 4.78
C TYR A 125 -4.78 8.82 5.34
N GLU A 126 -3.78 9.69 5.21
CA GLU A 126 -3.89 11.11 5.58
C GLU A 126 -4.98 11.81 4.79
N THR A 127 -5.00 11.61 3.46
CA THR A 127 -5.97 12.25 2.58
C THR A 127 -7.40 11.93 3.00
N VAL A 128 -7.73 10.65 3.20
CA VAL A 128 -9.08 10.23 3.58
C VAL A 128 -9.44 10.70 5.00
N THR A 129 -8.48 10.65 5.94
CA THR A 129 -8.66 11.18 7.30
C THR A 129 -9.07 12.65 7.26
N ARG A 130 -8.34 13.48 6.51
CA ARG A 130 -8.66 14.93 6.37
C ARG A 130 -9.98 15.19 5.66
N LEU A 131 -10.31 14.39 4.63
CA LEU A 131 -11.60 14.48 3.92
C LEU A 131 -12.79 14.16 4.84
N ALA A 132 -12.61 13.26 5.80
CA ALA A 132 -13.60 12.96 6.83
C ALA A 132 -13.69 14.03 7.92
N GLY A 133 -12.88 15.10 7.86
CA GLY A 133 -12.81 16.12 8.91
C GLY A 133 -12.07 15.67 10.17
N ALA A 134 -11.42 14.52 10.12
CA ALA A 134 -10.63 13.94 11.20
C ALA A 134 -9.16 14.39 11.16
N VAL A 135 -8.40 14.11 12.20
CA VAL A 135 -7.04 14.59 12.41
C VAL A 135 -6.04 13.42 12.30
N PRO A 136 -5.10 13.46 11.35
CA PRO A 136 -4.02 12.47 11.30
C PRO A 136 -3.01 12.72 12.44
N VAL A 137 -2.70 11.69 13.20
CA VAL A 137 -1.65 11.66 14.24
C VAL A 137 -0.52 10.78 13.74
N TYR A 138 0.61 11.40 13.40
CA TYR A 138 1.74 10.66 12.84
C TYR A 138 2.59 10.03 13.94
N LEU A 139 2.94 8.76 13.73
CA LEU A 139 3.83 8.00 14.60
C LEU A 139 5.11 7.66 13.81
N ASP A 140 6.21 8.38 14.07
CA ASP A 140 7.49 8.15 13.38
C ASP A 140 8.10 6.81 13.80
N THR A 141 8.34 5.93 12.84
CA THR A 141 8.96 4.62 13.03
C THR A 141 10.37 4.51 12.45
N ALA A 142 10.93 5.58 11.90
CA ALA A 142 12.25 5.54 11.24
C ALA A 142 13.37 5.12 12.21
N ARG A 143 13.28 5.57 13.48
CA ARG A 143 14.29 5.26 14.51
C ARG A 143 14.17 3.86 15.09
N THR A 144 13.07 3.16 14.86
CA THR A 144 12.81 1.79 15.36
C THR A 144 12.94 0.73 14.27
N GLY A 145 13.57 1.08 13.12
CA GLY A 145 13.65 0.19 11.97
C GLY A 145 12.30 -0.10 11.34
N PHE A 146 11.41 0.88 11.38
CA PHE A 146 10.04 0.81 10.87
C PHE A 146 9.15 -0.19 11.63
N GLN A 147 9.45 -0.39 12.92
CA GLN A 147 8.69 -1.23 13.84
C GLN A 147 7.89 -0.38 14.83
N LEU A 148 6.76 -0.93 15.29
CA LEU A 148 5.92 -0.29 16.30
C LEU A 148 6.40 -0.65 17.71
N THR A 149 6.44 0.32 18.61
CA THR A 149 6.71 0.07 20.03
C THR A 149 5.50 0.44 20.88
N TYR A 150 5.38 -0.21 22.03
CA TYR A 150 4.28 0.06 22.97
C TYR A 150 4.28 1.51 23.45
N GLU A 151 5.45 2.04 23.75
CA GLU A 151 5.65 3.40 24.27
C GLU A 151 5.21 4.45 23.23
N ALA A 152 5.63 4.27 21.96
CA ALA A 152 5.25 5.17 20.88
C ALA A 152 3.75 5.12 20.58
N LEU A 153 3.15 3.93 20.60
CA LEU A 153 1.70 3.76 20.46
C LEU A 153 0.93 4.43 21.59
N CYS A 154 1.36 4.23 22.85
CA CYS A 154 0.72 4.88 24.01
C CYS A 154 0.82 6.40 23.97
N ALA A 155 1.93 6.94 23.46
CA ALA A 155 2.10 8.38 23.30
C ALA A 155 1.22 8.97 22.19
N ALA A 156 0.93 8.19 21.13
CA ALA A 156 0.10 8.62 20.02
C ALA A 156 -1.41 8.42 20.23
N ILE A 157 -1.80 7.45 21.06
CA ILE A 157 -3.21 7.14 21.34
C ILE A 157 -3.76 8.10 22.39
N THR A 158 -4.82 8.82 22.04
CA THR A 158 -5.56 9.73 22.93
C THR A 158 -7.02 9.27 23.10
N PRO A 159 -7.82 9.90 23.96
CA PRO A 159 -9.26 9.63 24.01
C PRO A 159 -10.04 9.92 22.71
N ARG A 160 -9.47 10.70 21.80
CA ARG A 160 -10.06 10.98 20.48
C ARG A 160 -9.62 10.00 19.39
N THR A 161 -8.68 9.11 19.69
CA THR A 161 -8.21 8.13 18.71
C THR A 161 -9.33 7.17 18.35
N LYS A 162 -9.77 7.19 17.10
CA LYS A 162 -10.83 6.36 16.55
C LYS A 162 -10.30 5.21 15.72
N ALA A 163 -9.16 5.42 15.03
CA ALA A 163 -8.55 4.41 14.18
C ALA A 163 -7.03 4.40 14.27
N LEU A 164 -6.44 3.21 14.05
CA LEU A 164 -5.02 2.98 13.85
C LEU A 164 -4.84 2.30 12.49
N VAL A 165 -3.93 2.79 11.65
CA VAL A 165 -3.60 2.19 10.36
C VAL A 165 -2.39 1.28 10.51
N LEU A 166 -2.49 0.06 10.01
CA LEU A 166 -1.39 -0.90 9.89
C LEU A 166 -1.21 -1.27 8.43
N ASN A 167 -0.06 -0.93 7.83
CA ASN A 167 0.29 -1.35 6.46
C ASN A 167 1.50 -2.28 6.51
N SER A 168 1.28 -3.58 6.30
CA SER A 168 2.31 -4.62 6.41
C SER A 168 2.06 -5.77 5.42
N PRO A 169 2.93 -5.94 4.41
CA PRO A 169 4.17 -5.17 4.11
C PRO A 169 3.91 -3.72 3.77
N ASN A 170 4.82 -2.86 4.23
CA ASN A 170 4.66 -1.42 4.15
C ASN A 170 5.06 -0.83 2.77
N ASN A 171 4.32 0.14 2.31
CA ASN A 171 4.73 1.09 1.29
C ASN A 171 5.07 2.42 1.98
N PRO A 172 6.34 2.87 2.00
CA PRO A 172 7.40 2.65 1.00
C PRO A 172 8.51 1.65 1.38
N THR A 173 8.57 1.12 2.57
CA THR A 173 9.77 0.46 3.11
C THR A 173 9.91 -1.01 2.73
N GLY A 174 8.82 -1.68 2.39
CA GLY A 174 8.77 -3.14 2.26
C GLY A 174 8.91 -3.89 3.61
N ALA A 175 8.97 -3.17 4.72
CA ALA A 175 9.07 -3.76 6.05
C ALA A 175 7.78 -4.49 6.43
N VAL A 176 7.95 -5.57 7.17
CA VAL A 176 6.86 -6.34 7.80
C VAL A 176 6.92 -6.12 9.30
N TYR A 177 5.78 -5.90 9.94
CA TYR A 177 5.74 -5.81 11.39
C TYR A 177 6.09 -7.14 12.04
N THR A 178 6.96 -7.09 13.05
CA THR A 178 7.34 -8.25 13.86
C THR A 178 6.20 -8.65 14.82
N GLU A 179 6.28 -9.88 15.37
CA GLU A 179 5.38 -10.32 16.46
C GLU A 179 5.41 -9.34 17.63
N ALA A 180 6.58 -8.80 17.96
CA ALA A 180 6.74 -7.80 19.03
C ALA A 180 5.97 -6.51 18.72
N SER A 181 6.00 -6.03 17.46
CA SER A 181 5.20 -4.88 17.01
C SER A 181 3.71 -5.16 17.13
N LEU A 182 3.25 -6.34 16.70
CA LEU A 182 1.84 -6.70 16.76
C LEU A 182 1.36 -6.88 18.22
N ALA A 183 2.19 -7.48 19.07
CA ALA A 183 1.90 -7.55 20.50
C ALA A 183 1.83 -6.16 21.16
N ALA A 184 2.69 -5.22 20.76
CA ALA A 184 2.62 -3.84 21.19
C ALA A 184 1.31 -3.17 20.80
N VAL A 185 0.81 -3.42 19.59
CA VAL A 185 -0.51 -2.94 19.13
C VAL A 185 -1.62 -3.49 20.03
N CYS A 186 -1.68 -4.80 20.25
CA CYS A 186 -2.70 -5.42 21.10
C CYS A 186 -2.71 -4.81 22.51
N ARG A 187 -1.54 -4.63 23.11
CA ARG A 187 -1.40 -4.05 24.45
C ARG A 187 -1.82 -2.57 24.49
N ALA A 188 -1.41 -1.77 23.52
CA ALA A 188 -1.68 -0.34 23.48
C ALA A 188 -3.16 -0.04 23.21
N VAL A 189 -3.77 -0.79 22.28
CA VAL A 189 -5.19 -0.68 21.96
C VAL A 189 -6.05 -1.25 23.09
N GLY A 190 -5.72 -2.44 23.62
CA GLY A 190 -6.49 -3.07 24.71
C GLY A 190 -7.98 -3.08 24.40
N ASP A 191 -8.81 -2.69 25.39
CA ASP A 191 -10.26 -2.62 25.27
C ASP A 191 -10.79 -1.27 24.72
N LYS A 192 -9.90 -0.36 24.31
CA LYS A 192 -10.31 0.93 23.76
C LYS A 192 -11.11 0.73 22.47
N PRO A 193 -12.14 1.53 22.20
CA PRO A 193 -13.01 1.41 21.02
C PRO A 193 -12.32 1.96 19.76
N ILE A 194 -11.13 1.45 19.45
CA ILE A 194 -10.30 1.87 18.32
C ILE A 194 -10.42 0.84 17.22
N PHE A 195 -10.80 1.26 16.03
CA PHE A 195 -10.73 0.44 14.81
C PHE A 195 -9.29 0.29 14.33
N ILE A 196 -8.96 -0.86 13.77
CA ILE A 196 -7.66 -1.11 13.17
C ILE A 196 -7.87 -1.38 11.69
N LEU A 197 -7.37 -0.47 10.85
CA LEU A 197 -7.34 -0.64 9.42
C LEU A 197 -6.04 -1.34 9.03
N CYS A 198 -6.15 -2.60 8.61
CA CYS A 198 -5.04 -3.37 8.04
C CYS A 198 -5.06 -3.19 6.51
N ASP A 199 -4.07 -2.48 5.96
CA ASP A 199 -3.83 -2.45 4.52
C ASP A 199 -2.84 -3.55 4.15
N ASP A 200 -3.36 -4.64 3.62
CA ASP A 200 -2.64 -5.90 3.37
C ASP A 200 -2.35 -6.13 1.88
N VAL A 201 -2.48 -5.13 1.02
CA VAL A 201 -2.40 -5.26 -0.45
C VAL A 201 -1.11 -5.89 -0.97
N TYR A 202 -0.04 -5.88 -0.18
CA TYR A 202 1.25 -6.46 -0.55
C TYR A 202 1.50 -7.84 0.06
N ARG A 203 0.60 -8.35 0.90
CA ARG A 203 0.82 -9.60 1.63
C ARG A 203 1.09 -10.79 0.72
N GLY A 204 0.39 -10.87 -0.41
CA GLY A 204 0.64 -11.91 -1.44
C GLY A 204 2.03 -11.88 -2.07
N LEU A 205 2.83 -10.83 -1.81
CA LEU A 205 4.21 -10.67 -2.29
C LEU A 205 5.26 -10.88 -1.20
N CYS A 206 4.88 -11.33 0.00
CA CYS A 206 5.84 -11.71 1.03
C CYS A 206 6.73 -12.86 0.54
N THR A 207 8.01 -12.77 0.82
CA THR A 207 9.01 -13.76 0.40
C THR A 207 9.14 -14.92 1.37
N ARG A 208 8.54 -14.80 2.54
CA ARG A 208 8.45 -15.79 3.62
C ARG A 208 7.15 -15.60 4.40
N PRO A 209 6.70 -16.59 5.19
CA PRO A 209 5.61 -16.38 6.13
C PRO A 209 5.92 -15.21 7.07
N CYS A 210 4.97 -14.32 7.22
CA CYS A 210 5.11 -13.10 8.01
C CYS A 210 3.99 -12.99 9.03
N PRO A 211 4.21 -12.36 10.19
CA PRO A 211 3.16 -12.07 11.16
C PRO A 211 1.98 -11.35 10.50
N ASP A 212 0.77 -11.67 10.91
CA ASP A 212 -0.44 -11.18 10.25
C ASP A 212 -1.19 -10.16 11.13
N PRO A 213 -1.22 -8.87 10.75
CA PRO A 213 -2.01 -7.86 11.46
C PRO A 213 -3.50 -8.19 11.50
N ALA A 214 -4.02 -8.91 10.51
CA ALA A 214 -5.43 -9.30 10.48
C ALA A 214 -5.78 -10.44 11.45
N ALA A 215 -4.77 -11.11 12.04
CA ALA A 215 -4.95 -12.18 13.02
C ALA A 215 -4.73 -11.72 14.47
N LEU A 216 -4.79 -10.41 14.75
CA LEU A 216 -4.57 -9.86 16.09
C LEU A 216 -5.59 -10.39 17.11
N PRO A 217 -5.14 -11.05 18.19
CA PRO A 217 -6.04 -11.66 19.15
C PRO A 217 -6.89 -10.61 19.89
N GLY A 218 -8.19 -10.90 20.08
CA GLY A 218 -9.12 -10.04 20.78
C GLY A 218 -9.56 -8.78 20.04
N LEU A 219 -9.11 -8.58 18.79
CA LEU A 219 -9.39 -7.36 18.02
C LEU A 219 -10.30 -7.59 16.80
N ARG A 220 -10.73 -8.82 16.52
CA ARG A 220 -11.50 -9.21 15.33
C ARG A 220 -12.69 -8.28 15.03
N GLU A 221 -13.47 -7.91 16.03
CA GLU A 221 -14.65 -7.05 15.85
C GLU A 221 -14.31 -5.61 15.47
N ARG A 222 -13.05 -5.22 15.64
CA ARG A 222 -12.53 -3.88 15.37
C ARG A 222 -11.56 -3.84 14.18
N LEU A 223 -11.28 -5.00 13.56
CA LEU A 223 -10.44 -5.09 12.37
C LEU A 223 -11.23 -4.71 11.12
N LEU A 224 -10.62 -3.90 10.27
CA LEU A 224 -11.04 -3.60 8.91
C LEU A 224 -9.86 -3.92 8.00
N ILE A 225 -9.99 -4.95 7.16
CA ILE A 225 -8.87 -5.51 6.39
C ILE A 225 -9.09 -5.20 4.93
N ALA A 226 -8.29 -4.28 4.37
CA ALA A 226 -8.32 -3.90 2.97
C ALA A 226 -7.35 -4.77 2.16
N GLN A 227 -7.86 -5.41 1.12
CA GLN A 227 -7.13 -6.28 0.22
C GLN A 227 -7.36 -5.92 -1.25
N SER A 228 -6.47 -6.38 -2.12
CA SER A 228 -6.54 -6.08 -3.56
C SER A 228 -6.00 -7.21 -4.42
N PHE A 229 -6.61 -7.37 -5.59
CA PHE A 229 -6.06 -8.17 -6.68
C PHE A 229 -4.93 -7.48 -7.44
N SER A 230 -4.72 -6.18 -7.21
CA SER A 230 -3.79 -5.35 -7.99
C SER A 230 -2.36 -5.85 -7.98
N LYS A 231 -1.84 -6.33 -6.82
CA LYS A 231 -0.41 -6.60 -6.67
C LYS A 231 -0.07 -8.09 -6.87
N PRO A 232 -0.75 -9.04 -6.21
CA PRO A 232 -0.42 -10.46 -6.34
C PRO A 232 -0.66 -11.04 -7.74
N TRP A 233 -1.59 -10.44 -8.52
CA TRP A 233 -1.99 -10.96 -9.84
C TRP A 233 -1.77 -9.95 -10.98
N ALA A 234 -0.98 -8.87 -10.76
CA ALA A 234 -0.75 -7.82 -11.76
C ALA A 234 -2.04 -7.24 -12.35
N MET A 235 -3.03 -6.96 -11.50
CA MET A 235 -4.37 -6.50 -11.88
C MET A 235 -4.61 -5.03 -11.49
N THR A 236 -3.60 -4.17 -11.60
CA THR A 236 -3.69 -2.78 -11.14
C THR A 236 -4.75 -1.97 -11.87
N GLY A 237 -4.85 -2.13 -13.20
CA GLY A 237 -5.86 -1.47 -14.04
C GLY A 237 -7.27 -2.05 -13.93
N TRP A 238 -7.43 -3.23 -13.35
CA TRP A 238 -8.74 -3.89 -13.21
C TRP A 238 -9.61 -3.26 -12.13
N ARG A 239 -9.00 -2.59 -11.16
CA ARG A 239 -9.71 -1.90 -10.06
C ARG A 239 -10.64 -2.82 -9.28
N ILE A 240 -10.16 -3.95 -8.80
CA ILE A 240 -10.89 -4.84 -7.89
C ILE A 240 -10.08 -5.08 -6.61
N GLY A 241 -10.77 -5.00 -5.48
CA GLY A 241 -10.30 -5.30 -4.15
C GLY A 241 -11.47 -5.69 -3.26
N TYR A 242 -11.21 -5.79 -1.98
CA TYR A 242 -12.26 -6.09 -0.99
C TYR A 242 -11.88 -5.57 0.39
N LEU A 243 -12.90 -5.39 1.20
CA LEU A 243 -12.81 -5.04 2.62
C LEU A 243 -13.43 -6.16 3.44
N MET A 244 -12.73 -6.64 4.47
CA MET A 244 -13.26 -7.58 5.45
C MET A 244 -13.39 -6.90 6.81
N GLY A 245 -14.40 -7.31 7.57
CA GLY A 245 -14.66 -6.85 8.93
C GLY A 245 -15.89 -7.53 9.50
N SER A 246 -16.29 -7.21 10.73
CA SER A 246 -17.49 -7.84 11.32
C SER A 246 -18.76 -7.52 10.51
N ALA A 247 -19.67 -8.48 10.41
CA ALA A 247 -20.86 -8.38 9.56
C ALA A 247 -21.72 -7.12 9.82
N PRO A 248 -21.95 -6.67 11.07
CA PRO A 248 -22.69 -5.42 11.31
C PRO A 248 -22.00 -4.19 10.72
N VAL A 249 -20.66 -4.13 10.79
CA VAL A 249 -19.86 -3.02 10.24
C VAL A 249 -19.88 -3.09 8.72
N ILE A 250 -19.58 -4.23 8.13
CA ILE A 250 -19.58 -4.42 6.66
C ILE A 250 -20.96 -4.08 6.07
N ARG A 251 -22.05 -4.41 6.73
CA ARG A 251 -23.39 -4.05 6.26
C ARG A 251 -23.59 -2.52 6.15
N LYS A 252 -23.05 -1.75 7.11
CA LYS A 252 -23.09 -0.28 7.06
C LYS A 252 -22.17 0.29 5.97
N LEU A 253 -20.95 -0.26 5.87
CA LEU A 253 -20.01 0.14 4.83
C LEU A 253 -20.49 -0.23 3.41
N THR A 254 -21.25 -1.32 3.27
CA THR A 254 -21.93 -1.69 2.01
C THR A 254 -22.96 -0.64 1.59
N ALA A 255 -23.70 -0.07 2.54
CA ALA A 255 -24.63 1.02 2.23
C ALA A 255 -23.88 2.26 1.74
N LEU A 256 -22.77 2.64 2.40
CA LEU A 256 -21.91 3.74 1.94
C LEU A 256 -21.38 3.48 0.52
N HIS A 257 -20.78 2.31 0.30
CA HIS A 257 -20.26 1.85 -1.00
C HIS A 257 -21.35 1.91 -2.10
N GLY A 258 -22.58 1.47 -1.77
CA GLY A 258 -23.70 1.49 -2.68
C GLY A 258 -24.07 2.90 -3.19
N HIS A 259 -23.81 3.94 -2.40
CA HIS A 259 -24.00 5.34 -2.82
C HIS A 259 -22.79 5.93 -3.56
N ILE A 260 -21.60 5.30 -3.47
CA ILE A 260 -20.40 5.74 -4.19
C ILE A 260 -20.33 5.11 -5.57
N LEU A 261 -20.50 3.78 -5.65
CA LEU A 261 -20.24 3.00 -6.87
C LEU A 261 -21.38 2.06 -7.26
N THR A 262 -22.39 1.84 -6.42
CA THR A 262 -23.44 0.81 -6.56
C THR A 262 -22.87 -0.59 -6.37
N CYS A 263 -21.99 -1.08 -7.24
CA CYS A 263 -21.26 -2.35 -7.11
C CYS A 263 -19.98 -2.31 -7.93
N ALA A 264 -19.01 -3.12 -7.58
CA ALA A 264 -17.81 -3.31 -8.41
C ALA A 264 -18.18 -3.94 -9.78
N PRO A 265 -17.39 -3.72 -10.86
CA PRO A 265 -17.73 -4.19 -12.21
C PRO A 265 -17.95 -5.70 -12.27
N SER A 266 -19.13 -6.14 -12.73
CA SER A 266 -19.59 -7.54 -12.65
C SER A 266 -18.70 -8.53 -13.41
N MET A 267 -18.29 -8.20 -14.64
CA MET A 267 -17.42 -9.06 -15.45
C MET A 267 -16.04 -9.28 -14.79
N LEU A 268 -15.54 -8.30 -14.05
CA LEU A 268 -14.25 -8.40 -13.36
C LEU A 268 -14.34 -9.22 -12.09
N GLN A 269 -15.50 -9.24 -11.43
CA GLN A 269 -15.72 -10.10 -10.27
C GLN A 269 -15.62 -11.58 -10.65
N ALA A 270 -16.17 -11.98 -11.79
CA ALA A 270 -16.04 -13.35 -12.29
C ALA A 270 -14.59 -13.73 -12.60
N ALA A 271 -13.78 -12.81 -13.14
CA ALA A 271 -12.36 -13.04 -13.37
C ALA A 271 -11.56 -13.18 -12.06
N CYS A 272 -11.95 -12.46 -11.02
CA CYS A 272 -11.32 -12.56 -9.70
C CYS A 272 -11.50 -13.94 -9.07
N GLU A 273 -12.58 -14.65 -9.35
CA GLU A 273 -12.75 -16.03 -8.91
C GLU A 273 -11.66 -16.95 -9.49
N THR A 274 -11.28 -16.75 -10.76
CA THR A 274 -10.14 -17.45 -11.39
C THR A 274 -8.81 -17.01 -10.80
N ALA A 275 -8.66 -15.72 -10.46
CA ALA A 275 -7.45 -15.22 -9.85
C ALA A 275 -7.12 -15.91 -8.51
N LEU A 276 -8.14 -16.15 -7.67
CA LEU A 276 -7.97 -16.86 -6.39
C LEU A 276 -7.46 -18.30 -6.54
N GLU A 277 -7.65 -18.92 -7.70
CA GLU A 277 -7.18 -20.25 -8.05
C GLU A 277 -5.83 -20.23 -8.80
N THR A 278 -5.38 -19.05 -9.22
CA THR A 278 -4.15 -18.87 -10.00
C THR A 278 -2.94 -18.72 -9.07
N ASP A 279 -1.90 -19.52 -9.29
CA ASP A 279 -0.66 -19.45 -8.52
C ASP A 279 0.09 -18.13 -8.72
N THR A 280 0.48 -17.51 -7.63
CA THR A 280 1.27 -16.26 -7.60
C THR A 280 2.76 -16.49 -7.35
N ALA A 281 3.21 -17.74 -7.19
CA ALA A 281 4.61 -18.08 -6.93
C ALA A 281 5.56 -17.51 -8.00
N PRO A 282 5.30 -17.61 -9.32
CA PRO A 282 6.19 -17.06 -10.34
C PRO A 282 6.43 -15.55 -10.19
N MET A 283 5.41 -14.81 -9.78
CA MET A 283 5.52 -13.37 -9.53
C MET A 283 6.37 -13.10 -8.28
N ARG A 284 6.12 -13.83 -7.18
CA ARG A 284 6.92 -13.71 -5.96
C ARG A 284 8.40 -14.01 -6.21
N GLU A 285 8.70 -15.06 -6.99
CA GLU A 285 10.07 -15.42 -7.36
C GLU A 285 10.75 -14.31 -8.18
N THR A 286 10.04 -13.75 -9.15
CA THR A 286 10.55 -12.62 -9.94
C THR A 286 10.91 -11.44 -9.04
N TYR A 287 10.02 -11.03 -8.14
CA TYR A 287 10.31 -9.93 -7.22
C TYR A 287 11.38 -10.28 -6.18
N ALA A 288 11.52 -11.53 -5.77
CA ALA A 288 12.62 -11.96 -4.90
C ALA A 288 13.99 -11.80 -5.58
N LYS A 289 14.12 -12.14 -6.87
CA LYS A 289 15.34 -11.94 -7.67
C LYS A 289 15.67 -10.45 -7.80
N ARG A 290 14.69 -9.63 -8.19
CA ARG A 290 14.86 -8.17 -8.33
C ARG A 290 15.21 -7.50 -7.01
N ARG A 291 14.61 -7.92 -5.91
CA ARG A 291 14.97 -7.48 -4.56
C ARG A 291 16.42 -7.77 -4.25
N ALA A 292 16.88 -9.00 -4.50
CA ALA A 292 18.26 -9.41 -4.24
C ALA A 292 19.25 -8.57 -5.07
N LEU A 293 18.93 -8.29 -6.34
CA LEU A 293 19.73 -7.41 -7.20
C LEU A 293 19.83 -6.00 -6.60
N VAL A 294 18.68 -5.37 -6.31
CA VAL A 294 18.65 -3.98 -5.81
C VAL A 294 19.40 -3.87 -4.47
N LEU A 295 19.15 -4.77 -3.52
CA LEU A 295 19.81 -4.74 -2.22
C LEU A 295 21.33 -4.91 -2.34
N ARG A 296 21.79 -5.84 -3.18
CA ARG A 296 23.24 -6.03 -3.45
C ARG A 296 23.87 -4.74 -3.98
N ARG A 297 23.22 -4.08 -4.95
CA ARG A 297 23.70 -2.83 -5.54
C ARG A 297 23.72 -1.69 -4.51
N LEU A 298 22.63 -1.49 -3.77
CA LEU A 298 22.56 -0.46 -2.73
C LEU A 298 23.64 -0.65 -1.65
N HIS A 299 23.86 -1.89 -1.22
CA HIS A 299 24.93 -2.22 -0.27
C HIS A 299 26.33 -1.91 -0.84
N ALA A 300 26.59 -2.26 -2.11
CA ALA A 300 27.87 -1.96 -2.77
C ALA A 300 28.13 -0.46 -2.87
N MET A 301 27.10 0.37 -3.04
CA MET A 301 27.17 1.84 -3.04
C MET A 301 27.36 2.42 -1.62
N GLY A 302 27.28 1.61 -0.57
CA GLY A 302 27.35 2.05 0.83
C GLY A 302 26.06 2.66 1.37
N LEU A 303 24.93 2.40 0.71
CA LEU A 303 23.62 2.85 1.19
C LEU A 303 23.04 1.86 2.20
N CYS A 304 22.70 2.36 3.39
CA CYS A 304 21.95 1.58 4.36
C CYS A 304 20.49 1.49 3.88
N CYS A 305 20.01 0.27 3.72
CA CYS A 305 18.63 0.01 3.32
C CYS A 305 18.05 -1.11 4.17
N PRO A 306 16.93 -0.89 4.86
CA PRO A 306 16.19 -1.99 5.50
C PRO A 306 15.86 -3.07 4.49
N ILE A 307 15.95 -4.32 4.90
CA ILE A 307 15.62 -5.45 4.02
C ILE A 307 14.10 -5.51 3.84
N PRO A 308 13.56 -5.23 2.62
CA PRO A 308 12.14 -5.37 2.38
C PRO A 308 11.77 -6.86 2.40
N GLU A 309 10.81 -7.23 3.23
CA GLU A 309 10.34 -8.61 3.37
C GLU A 309 9.11 -8.92 2.53
N GLY A 310 8.46 -7.86 2.03
CA GLY A 310 7.34 -7.90 1.11
C GLY A 310 7.27 -6.64 0.27
N ALA A 311 6.18 -6.48 -0.50
CA ALA A 311 6.05 -5.44 -1.51
C ALA A 311 7.17 -5.52 -2.58
N PHE A 312 7.45 -4.42 -3.26
CA PHE A 312 8.49 -4.32 -4.30
C PHE A 312 9.19 -2.95 -4.25
N TYR A 313 9.48 -2.50 -3.02
CA TYR A 313 10.15 -1.23 -2.75
C TYR A 313 11.40 -1.43 -1.91
N ALA A 314 12.42 -0.62 -2.19
CA ALA A 314 13.57 -0.39 -1.32
C ALA A 314 13.53 1.07 -0.83
N PHE A 315 13.95 1.30 0.41
CA PHE A 315 13.89 2.62 1.05
C PHE A 315 15.24 2.98 1.69
N PRO A 316 16.29 3.18 0.85
CA PRO A 316 17.64 3.49 1.33
C PRO A 316 17.72 4.86 2.00
N ASP A 317 18.59 4.94 3.01
CA ASP A 317 19.00 6.15 3.71
C ASP A 317 19.99 6.95 2.86
N ILE A 318 19.68 8.23 2.61
CA ILE A 318 20.49 9.17 1.82
C ILE A 318 21.10 10.30 2.66
N ARG A 319 20.92 10.30 3.98
CA ARG A 319 21.37 11.39 4.88
C ARG A 319 22.87 11.65 4.77
N ALA A 320 23.66 10.62 4.46
CA ALA A 320 25.10 10.74 4.23
C ALA A 320 25.48 11.73 3.12
N PHE A 321 24.57 12.06 2.21
CA PHE A 321 24.83 12.98 1.09
C PHE A 321 24.49 14.45 1.40
N GLY A 322 23.88 14.76 2.55
CA GLY A 322 23.61 16.12 3.01
C GLY A 322 22.53 16.87 2.21
N LEU A 323 21.76 16.17 1.41
CA LEU A 323 20.63 16.70 0.67
C LEU A 323 19.31 16.29 1.33
N CYS A 324 18.30 17.14 1.28
CA CYS A 324 16.94 16.68 1.56
C CYS A 324 16.46 15.74 0.45
N SER A 325 15.51 14.86 0.79
CA SER A 325 15.05 13.82 -0.14
C SER A 325 14.47 14.38 -1.43
N GLU A 326 13.82 15.55 -1.39
CA GLU A 326 13.30 16.23 -2.57
C GLU A 326 14.44 16.70 -3.49
N ALA A 327 15.42 17.44 -2.95
CA ALA A 327 16.57 17.92 -3.72
C ALA A 327 17.36 16.74 -4.32
N PHE A 328 17.55 15.67 -3.55
CA PHE A 328 18.19 14.45 -4.04
C PHE A 328 17.47 13.86 -5.26
N CYS A 329 16.15 13.67 -5.19
CA CYS A 329 15.37 13.10 -6.29
C CYS A 329 15.33 14.01 -7.52
N LEU A 330 15.22 15.34 -7.34
CA LEU A 330 15.25 16.29 -8.45
C LEU A 330 16.61 16.27 -9.17
N ARG A 331 17.71 16.31 -8.41
CA ARG A 331 19.06 16.17 -8.97
C ARG A 331 19.29 14.82 -9.65
N LEU A 332 18.80 13.73 -9.05
CA LEU A 332 18.90 12.38 -9.61
C LEU A 332 18.22 12.30 -10.98
N ILE A 333 17.04 12.91 -11.15
CA ILE A 333 16.36 13.02 -12.45
C ILE A 333 17.20 13.87 -13.39
N ALA A 334 17.59 15.09 -13.00
CA ALA A 334 18.25 16.04 -13.87
C ALA A 334 19.64 15.59 -14.32
N GLU A 335 20.43 15.02 -13.41
CA GLU A 335 21.84 14.72 -13.65
C GLU A 335 22.10 13.26 -14.11
N ALA A 336 21.28 12.31 -13.64
CA ALA A 336 21.49 10.91 -13.92
C ALA A 336 20.37 10.26 -14.77
N GLY A 337 19.24 10.93 -14.97
CA GLY A 337 18.11 10.35 -15.68
C GLY A 337 17.53 9.14 -14.96
N VAL A 338 17.43 9.20 -13.65
CA VAL A 338 16.76 8.18 -12.82
C VAL A 338 15.76 8.87 -11.92
N ALA A 339 14.53 8.39 -11.90
CA ALA A 339 13.48 8.91 -11.04
C ALA A 339 13.19 7.96 -9.88
N ALA A 340 13.27 8.47 -8.65
CA ALA A 340 12.84 7.85 -7.41
C ALA A 340 11.84 8.77 -6.70
N VAL A 341 11.24 8.32 -5.61
CA VAL A 341 10.28 9.13 -4.84
C VAL A 341 10.91 9.56 -3.52
N PRO A 342 10.90 10.88 -3.18
CA PRO A 342 11.41 11.35 -1.90
C PRO A 342 10.70 10.72 -0.71
N GLY A 343 11.45 10.45 0.34
CA GLY A 343 10.90 9.93 1.59
C GLY A 343 9.98 10.94 2.29
N SER A 344 10.19 12.24 2.10
CA SER A 344 9.29 13.30 2.57
C SER A 344 7.85 13.13 2.06
N CYS A 345 7.65 12.55 0.87
CA CYS A 345 6.32 12.23 0.32
C CYS A 345 5.57 11.15 1.12
N PHE A 346 6.26 10.48 2.03
CA PHE A 346 5.72 9.45 2.92
C PHE A 346 5.80 9.87 4.41
N GLY A 347 6.15 11.12 4.67
CA GLY A 347 6.33 11.65 6.03
C GLY A 347 7.66 11.27 6.69
N THR A 348 8.68 10.84 5.94
CA THR A 348 9.99 10.44 6.49
C THR A 348 11.12 11.01 5.64
N GLU A 349 11.78 12.03 6.16
CA GLU A 349 12.91 12.69 5.49
C GLU A 349 14.18 11.82 5.56
N GLY A 350 15.15 12.10 4.66
CA GLY A 350 16.45 11.44 4.62
C GLY A 350 16.46 10.07 3.95
N HIS A 351 15.38 9.69 3.30
CA HIS A 351 15.24 8.43 2.56
C HIS A 351 14.69 8.68 1.16
N VAL A 352 14.83 7.70 0.27
CA VAL A 352 14.16 7.69 -1.04
C VAL A 352 13.54 6.33 -1.31
N ARG A 353 12.36 6.30 -1.96
CA ARG A 353 11.74 5.05 -2.37
C ARG A 353 12.16 4.70 -3.79
N ILE A 354 12.68 3.51 -3.95
CA ILE A 354 13.02 2.86 -5.22
C ILE A 354 12.06 1.70 -5.43
N SER A 355 11.28 1.73 -6.50
CA SER A 355 10.46 0.60 -6.94
C SER A 355 11.28 -0.33 -7.82
N TYR A 356 11.20 -1.64 -7.57
CA TYR A 356 11.81 -2.65 -8.43
C TYR A 356 10.78 -3.42 -9.27
N CYS A 357 9.72 -2.71 -9.69
CA CYS A 357 8.66 -3.21 -10.57
C CYS A 357 8.99 -3.12 -12.06
N CYS A 358 10.24 -3.19 -12.45
CA CYS A 358 10.64 -3.18 -13.87
C CYS A 358 11.65 -4.28 -14.16
N GLY A 359 11.87 -4.57 -15.44
CA GLY A 359 12.77 -5.65 -15.87
C GLY A 359 14.19 -5.50 -15.32
N GLU A 360 14.90 -6.61 -15.09
CA GLU A 360 16.23 -6.66 -14.48
C GLU A 360 17.24 -5.77 -15.19
N GLN A 361 17.25 -5.76 -16.55
CA GLN A 361 18.15 -4.88 -17.33
C GLN A 361 17.89 -3.40 -17.05
N THR A 362 16.63 -2.99 -16.91
CA THR A 362 16.27 -1.61 -16.58
C THR A 362 16.70 -1.27 -15.15
N LEU A 363 16.54 -2.22 -14.21
CA LEU A 363 17.02 -2.05 -12.84
C LEU A 363 18.55 -1.90 -12.79
N GLU A 364 19.30 -2.75 -13.49
CA GLU A 364 20.76 -2.67 -13.54
C GLU A 364 21.22 -1.31 -14.07
N ARG A 365 20.68 -0.88 -15.23
CA ARG A 365 20.98 0.44 -15.78
C ARG A 365 20.62 1.58 -14.82
N GLY A 366 19.49 1.47 -14.12
CA GLY A 366 19.07 2.45 -13.12
C GLY A 366 20.04 2.50 -11.94
N MET A 367 20.50 1.32 -11.48
CA MET A 367 21.50 1.23 -10.40
C MET A 367 22.87 1.76 -10.83
N ASP A 368 23.32 1.49 -12.08
CA ASP A 368 24.59 2.04 -12.61
C ASP A 368 24.57 3.57 -12.64
N ARG A 369 23.46 4.16 -13.11
CA ARG A 369 23.29 5.62 -13.12
C ARG A 369 23.22 6.21 -11.73
N LEU A 370 22.53 5.54 -10.79
CA LEU A 370 22.48 5.95 -9.39
C LEU A 370 23.87 5.91 -8.77
N GLU A 371 24.65 4.86 -8.97
CA GLU A 371 26.02 4.72 -8.47
C GLU A 371 26.91 5.87 -8.97
N ALA A 372 26.92 6.13 -10.27
CA ALA A 372 27.67 7.25 -10.85
C ALA A 372 27.25 8.62 -10.28
N PHE A 373 25.95 8.81 -10.01
CA PHE A 373 25.44 10.02 -9.36
C PHE A 373 25.95 10.17 -7.93
N LEU A 374 25.91 9.08 -7.16
CA LEU A 374 26.40 9.09 -5.77
C LEU A 374 27.91 9.37 -5.67
N GLU A 375 28.70 8.84 -6.61
CA GLU A 375 30.14 9.15 -6.66
C GLU A 375 30.42 10.63 -6.95
N ARG A 376 29.64 11.27 -7.84
CA ARG A 376 29.74 12.73 -8.05
C ARG A 376 29.41 13.50 -6.79
N LEU A 377 28.32 13.15 -6.09
CA LEU A 377 27.95 13.79 -4.82
C LEU A 377 29.04 13.66 -3.75
N LYS A 378 29.71 12.50 -3.68
CA LYS A 378 30.85 12.31 -2.75
C LYS A 378 32.05 13.18 -3.11
N GLN A 379 32.33 13.40 -4.41
CA GLN A 379 33.40 14.27 -4.87
C GLN A 379 33.09 15.73 -4.56
N GLU A 380 31.89 16.23 -4.84
CA GLU A 380 31.46 17.60 -4.52
C GLU A 380 31.62 17.96 -3.04
N ARG A 381 31.45 16.98 -2.15
CA ARG A 381 31.60 17.19 -0.69
C ARG A 381 33.04 17.17 -0.19
N ARG A 382 33.98 16.72 -1.00
CA ARG A 382 35.42 16.69 -0.67
C ARG A 382 36.15 17.96 -1.12
N THR A 383 35.54 18.69 -2.05
CA THR A 383 35.99 20.02 -2.53
C THR A 383 35.33 21.12 -1.72
#